data_c7c7ac6ac55b98074740f8bb5d15cd85
#
_entry.id   c7c7ac6ac55b98074740f8bb5d15cd85
#
_cell.length_a   1.000
_cell.length_b   1.000
_cell.length_c   1.000
_cell.angle_alpha   90.00
_cell.angle_beta   90.00
_cell.angle_gamma   90.00
#
_symmetry.space_group_name_H-M   'P 1'
#
loop_
_entity.id
_entity.type
_entity.pdbx_description
1 polymer ?
#
loop_
_entity_poly.entity_id
_entity_poly.type
_entity_poly.pdbx_seq_one_letter_code
_entity_poly.pdbx_strand_id
1 'polypeptide(L)'
;MAVLVLSGASVMAATIANHDDKEHNLTIIEGEAKAVQVLKPMQVLEKVCPRGCIVRLDGDEEDEYELEATDMVSIEEGNMYYDTPTGSGSEPAKPPA
;
A
#
# COMPACT_ATOMS: atom_id res chain seq x y z
N MET A 1 -20.44 16.71 31.52
CA MET A 1 -20.04 16.89 30.49
C MET A 1 -19.10 16.00 29.98
N ALA A 2 -19.21 15.42 29.17
CA ALA A 2 -18.41 14.49 28.71
C ALA A 2 -17.56 14.82 27.77
N VAL A 3 -16.52 14.66 27.80
CA VAL A 3 -15.71 14.90 26.85
C VAL A 3 -15.32 13.84 26.16
N LEU A 4 -15.49 13.70 25.11
CA LEU A 4 -15.16 12.75 24.39
C LEU A 4 -13.99 12.82 23.83
N VAL A 5 -13.16 12.39 24.13
CA VAL A 5 -12.07 12.35 23.54
C VAL A 5 -11.87 11.42 22.64
N LEU A 6 -11.81 11.61 21.63
CA LEU A 6 -11.58 10.76 20.72
C LEU A 6 -10.35 10.54 20.56
N SER A 7 -9.73 10.07 21.15
CA SER A 7 -8.54 9.72 20.95
C SER A 7 -8.30 9.31 19.77
N GLY A 8 -7.91 9.80 19.08
CA GLY A 8 -7.59 9.48 17.92
C GLY A 8 -6.94 8.32 17.76
N ALA A 9 -7.48 7.49 17.78
CA ALA A 9 -6.94 6.31 17.53
C ALA A 9 -6.42 6.37 16.25
N SER A 10 -5.29 6.40 16.05
CA SER A 10 -4.78 6.42 14.80
C SER A 10 -5.07 5.18 14.17
N VAL A 11 -5.73 5.21 13.18
CA VAL A 11 -5.97 4.07 12.40
C VAL A 11 -4.75 3.80 11.68
N MET A 12 -4.09 2.77 11.88
CA MET A 12 -2.95 2.44 11.13
C MET A 12 -3.39 1.90 9.83
N ALA A 13 -2.89 2.38 8.79
CA ALA A 13 -3.24 1.92 7.45
C ALA A 13 -2.06 2.14 6.54
N ALA A 14 -1.93 1.35 5.52
CA ALA A 14 -0.80 1.44 4.62
C ALA A 14 -0.95 2.59 3.65
N THR A 15 0.13 2.99 3.05
CA THR A 15 0.15 4.07 2.07
C THR A 15 0.90 3.59 0.83
N ILE A 16 0.35 3.82 -0.33
CA ILE A 16 0.97 3.42 -1.57
C ILE A 16 1.12 4.65 -2.44
N ALA A 17 2.33 4.95 -2.86
CA ALA A 17 2.58 6.12 -3.68
C ALA A 17 3.06 5.68 -5.05
N ASN A 18 2.53 6.26 -6.10
CA ASN A 18 2.95 5.93 -7.44
C ASN A 18 3.95 6.98 -7.90
N HIS A 19 5.22 6.61 -7.96
CA HIS A 19 6.24 7.53 -8.39
C HIS A 19 6.57 7.36 -9.86
N ASP A 20 5.80 6.54 -10.57
CA ASP A 20 6.01 6.41 -11.99
C ASP A 20 5.30 7.49 -12.75
N ASP A 21 5.60 7.61 -14.01
CA ASP A 21 4.95 8.60 -14.83
C ASP A 21 3.79 7.99 -15.59
N LYS A 22 3.28 6.85 -15.18
CA LYS A 22 2.11 6.27 -15.81
C LYS A 22 1.25 5.69 -14.73
N GLU A 23 0.00 5.44 -15.03
CA GLU A 23 -0.89 4.90 -14.05
C GLU A 23 -0.68 3.44 -13.85
N HIS A 24 -1.01 2.95 -12.69
CA HIS A 24 -0.93 1.54 -12.40
C HIS A 24 -2.26 1.09 -11.81
N ASN A 25 -2.64 -0.13 -12.10
CA ASN A 25 -3.83 -0.69 -11.52
C ASN A 25 -3.43 -1.52 -10.33
N LEU A 26 -4.07 -1.32 -9.22
CA LEU A 26 -3.78 -2.10 -8.05
C LEU A 26 -4.98 -2.95 -7.70
N THR A 27 -4.77 -4.22 -7.51
CA THR A 27 -5.83 -5.09 -7.03
C THR A 27 -5.53 -5.34 -5.57
N ILE A 28 -6.41 -4.87 -4.70
CA ILE A 28 -6.19 -4.95 -3.28
C ILE A 28 -7.08 -6.03 -2.73
N ILE A 29 -6.49 -7.02 -2.12
CA ILE A 29 -7.21 -8.17 -1.63
C ILE A 29 -7.14 -8.20 -0.12
N GLU A 30 -8.29 -8.03 0.54
CA GLU A 30 -8.35 -8.05 1.96
C GLU A 30 -9.27 -9.18 2.36
N GLY A 31 -8.74 -10.29 2.79
CA GLY A 31 -9.57 -11.46 3.09
C GLY A 31 -10.29 -11.91 1.85
N GLU A 32 -11.58 -11.86 1.86
CA GLU A 32 -12.32 -12.25 0.69
C GLU A 32 -12.72 -11.06 -0.15
N ALA A 33 -12.40 -9.87 0.24
CA ALA A 33 -12.78 -8.70 -0.51
C ALA A 33 -11.68 -8.37 -1.50
N LYS A 34 -12.06 -7.94 -2.68
CA LYS A 34 -11.09 -7.62 -3.70
C LYS A 34 -11.56 -6.34 -4.38
N ALA A 35 -10.71 -5.39 -4.51
CA ALA A 35 -11.05 -4.13 -5.14
C ALA A 35 -9.94 -3.70 -6.06
N VAL A 36 -10.27 -3.02 -7.13
CA VAL A 36 -9.29 -2.55 -8.06
C VAL A 36 -9.26 -1.02 -7.98
N GLN A 37 -8.08 -0.47 -7.83
CA GLN A 37 -7.92 0.96 -7.78
C GLN A 37 -6.91 1.38 -8.81
N VAL A 38 -7.16 2.50 -9.47
CA VAL A 38 -6.23 3.02 -10.43
C VAL A 38 -5.45 4.12 -9.73
N LEU A 39 -4.16 4.02 -9.74
CA LEU A 39 -3.31 5.01 -9.10
C LEU A 39 -2.61 5.79 -10.18
N LYS A 40 -2.93 7.03 -10.31
CA LYS A 40 -2.36 7.85 -11.36
C LYS A 40 -0.94 8.26 -11.04
N PRO A 41 -0.23 8.77 -12.01
CA PRO A 41 1.14 9.17 -11.74
C PRO A 41 1.21 10.17 -10.60
N MET A 42 2.12 9.97 -9.74
CA MET A 42 2.38 10.83 -8.60
C MET A 42 1.24 10.87 -7.60
N GLN A 43 0.31 9.99 -7.71
CA GLN A 43 -0.80 9.96 -6.78
C GLN A 43 -0.45 9.08 -5.58
N VAL A 44 -0.97 9.42 -4.44
CA VAL A 44 -0.74 8.65 -3.24
C VAL A 44 -2.07 8.13 -2.73
N LEU A 45 -2.12 6.86 -2.43
CA LEU A 45 -3.32 6.24 -1.93
C LEU A 45 -3.08 5.99 -0.45
N GLU A 46 -3.86 6.61 0.41
CA GLU A 46 -3.66 6.48 1.82
C GLU A 46 -4.75 5.71 2.48
N LYS A 47 -4.50 5.21 3.63
CA LYS A 47 -5.49 4.53 4.42
C LYS A 47 -5.98 3.25 3.79
N VAL A 48 -5.08 2.51 3.20
CA VAL A 48 -5.47 1.24 2.64
C VAL A 48 -5.00 0.16 3.57
N CYS A 49 -5.63 -0.96 3.53
CA CYS A 49 -5.21 -2.16 4.24
C CYS A 49 -5.09 -1.98 5.74
N PRO A 50 -6.11 -1.50 6.41
CA PRO A 50 -5.99 -1.30 7.85
C PRO A 50 -5.71 -2.58 8.61
N ARG A 51 -5.95 -3.73 8.01
CA ARG A 51 -5.64 -4.96 8.66
C ARG A 51 -4.67 -5.78 7.87
N GLY A 52 -3.99 -5.16 6.94
CA GLY A 52 -3.10 -5.89 6.08
C GLY A 52 -3.82 -6.35 4.83
N CYS A 53 -3.10 -6.54 3.77
CA CYS A 53 -3.72 -6.98 2.52
C CYS A 53 -2.66 -7.50 1.59
N ILE A 54 -3.10 -7.99 0.44
CA ILE A 54 -2.21 -8.35 -0.63
C ILE A 54 -2.53 -7.43 -1.78
N VAL A 55 -1.52 -6.89 -2.41
CA VAL A 55 -1.72 -5.99 -3.53
C VAL A 55 -1.08 -6.60 -4.76
N ARG A 56 -1.82 -6.68 -5.86
CA ARG A 56 -1.25 -7.12 -7.11
C ARG A 56 -1.06 -5.91 -7.97
N LEU A 57 0.10 -5.80 -8.58
CA LEU A 57 0.41 -4.64 -9.38
C LEU A 57 0.05 -4.93 -10.81
N ASP A 58 -0.78 -4.08 -11.39
CA ASP A 58 -1.21 -4.18 -12.78
C ASP A 58 -1.86 -5.53 -13.10
N GLY A 59 -2.52 -6.10 -12.10
CA GLY A 59 -3.25 -7.31 -12.34
C GLY A 59 -2.42 -8.57 -12.49
N ASP A 60 -1.13 -8.49 -12.27
CA ASP A 60 -0.27 -9.62 -12.49
C ASP A 60 -0.31 -10.51 -11.27
N GLU A 61 -0.76 -11.72 -11.43
CA GLU A 61 -0.86 -12.61 -10.30
C GLU A 61 0.49 -13.01 -9.77
N GLU A 62 1.52 -12.80 -10.51
CA GLU A 62 2.81 -13.13 -10.02
C GLU A 62 3.48 -11.94 -9.38
N ASP A 63 2.88 -10.79 -9.41
CA ASP A 63 3.49 -9.61 -8.87
C ASP A 63 2.69 -9.18 -7.65
N GLU A 64 2.69 -9.97 -6.64
CA GLU A 64 1.92 -9.72 -5.45
C GLU A 64 2.78 -9.28 -4.30
N TYR A 65 2.31 -8.34 -3.52
CA TYR A 65 3.06 -7.80 -2.42
C TYR A 65 2.17 -7.81 -1.19
N GLU A 66 2.71 -8.26 -0.08
CA GLU A 66 1.95 -8.34 1.13
C GLU A 66 2.19 -7.07 1.93
N LEU A 67 1.18 -6.38 2.31
CA LEU A 67 1.31 -5.15 3.07
C LEU A 67 0.69 -5.31 4.44
N GLU A 68 1.35 -4.70 5.41
CA GLU A 68 0.80 -4.67 6.72
C GLU A 68 0.28 -3.27 6.99
N ALA A 69 -0.43 -3.09 8.08
CA ALA A 69 -1.14 -1.86 8.31
C ALA A 69 -0.24 -0.65 8.43
N THR A 70 1.02 -0.82 8.71
CA THR A 70 1.88 0.32 8.86
C THR A 70 2.84 0.49 7.71
N ASP A 71 2.69 -0.27 6.66
CA ASP A 71 3.65 -0.21 5.59
C ASP A 71 3.48 1.03 4.73
N MET A 72 4.58 1.55 4.26
CA MET A 72 4.56 2.62 3.30
C MET A 72 5.33 2.11 2.12
N VAL A 73 4.72 2.11 0.95
CA VAL A 73 5.37 1.57 -0.23
C VAL A 73 5.28 2.55 -1.37
N SER A 74 6.16 2.42 -2.31
CA SER A 74 6.11 3.25 -3.49
C SER A 74 6.31 2.39 -4.73
N ILE A 75 5.79 2.84 -5.85
CA ILE A 75 5.92 2.14 -7.10
C ILE A 75 6.86 2.95 -7.97
N GLU A 76 7.92 2.33 -8.44
CA GLU A 76 8.88 2.99 -9.30
C GLU A 76 9.28 2.04 -10.39
N GLU A 77 9.15 2.46 -11.60
CA GLU A 77 9.54 1.65 -12.75
C GLU A 77 8.86 0.30 -12.73
N GLY A 78 7.61 0.28 -12.37
CA GLY A 78 6.84 -0.94 -12.40
C GLY A 78 7.11 -1.89 -11.27
N ASN A 79 7.86 -1.48 -10.27
CA ASN A 79 8.14 -2.33 -9.13
C ASN A 79 7.71 -1.64 -7.86
N MET A 80 7.39 -2.40 -6.85
CA MET A 80 6.96 -1.84 -5.60
C MET A 80 8.06 -2.00 -4.57
N TYR A 81 8.31 -0.96 -3.80
CA TYR A 81 9.35 -0.96 -2.80
C TYR A 81 8.78 -0.55 -1.46
N TYR A 82 9.28 -1.13 -0.38
CA TYR A 82 8.84 -0.76 0.94
C TYR A 82 9.66 0.43 1.41
N ASP A 83 8.98 1.49 1.80
CA ASP A 83 9.66 2.66 2.29
C ASP A 83 9.40 2.74 3.76
N THR A 84 10.04 1.95 4.55
CA THR A 84 9.71 1.95 5.92
C THR A 84 10.40 3.06 6.60
N PRO A 85 9.77 3.68 7.48
CA PRO A 85 10.37 4.79 8.11
C PRO A 85 11.44 4.41 9.08
N THR A 86 11.56 3.22 9.45
CA THR A 86 12.57 2.89 10.33
C THR A 86 13.76 2.63 9.68
N GLY A 87 13.97 3.18 8.74
CA GLY A 87 15.14 3.20 8.20
C GLY A 87 15.90 2.19 7.79
N SER A 88 15.56 1.27 7.54
CA SER A 88 16.42 0.37 7.01
C SER A 88 16.53 0.51 5.64
N GLY A 89 16.35 1.39 5.07
CA GLY A 89 16.58 1.50 3.71
C GLY A 89 15.56 0.93 2.95
N SER A 90 15.44 1.19 1.77
CA SER A 90 14.43 0.66 1.05
C SER A 90 14.82 -0.52 0.37
N GLU A 91 14.32 -1.58 0.57
CA GLU A 91 14.58 -2.71 -0.16
C GLU A 91 13.46 -3.04 -0.99
N PRO A 92 13.61 -3.58 -2.13
CA PRO A 92 12.56 -3.97 -3.00
C PRO A 92 11.68 -4.93 -2.32
N ALA A 93 10.45 -4.71 -2.36
CA ALA A 93 9.55 -5.59 -1.78
C ALA A 93 9.29 -6.71 -2.65
N LYS A 94 10.21 -7.28 -3.34
CA LYS A 94 9.97 -8.18 -4.24
C LYS A 94 9.66 -9.44 -3.74
N PRO A 95 8.71 -10.02 -4.03
CA PRO A 95 8.40 -11.30 -3.61
C PRO A 95 9.39 -12.21 -4.11
N PRO A 96 9.66 -13.15 -3.49
CA PRO A 96 10.57 -14.09 -3.94
C PRO A 96 10.01 -14.69 -5.07
N ALA A 97 10.53 -14.71 -6.00
CA ALA A 97 9.99 -15.22 -7.17
C ALA A 97 9.69 -16.62 -7.09
#